data_f011e3642734cf7e91140d1ca352af94
#
_entry.id   f011e3642734cf7e91140d1ca352af94
#
_cell.length_a   1.000
_cell.length_b   1.000
_cell.length_c   1.000
_cell.angle_alpha   90.00
_cell.angle_beta   90.00
_cell.angle_gamma   90.00
#
_symmetry.space_group_name_H-M   'P 1'
#
loop_
_entity.id
_entity.type
_entity.pdbx_description
1 polymer ?
#
loop_
_entity_poly.entity_id
_entity_poly.type
_entity_poly.pdbx_seq_one_letter_code
_entity_poly.pdbx_strand_id
1 'polypeptide(L)' 'MRQVRAGLRHQLRRRRPRPGDKWQLDEVFVGINGRLRYLWRAVDQHGNVLDVLVQSRRNAVAAKRFFRKLLKGLR' A
#
# COMPACT_ATOMS: atom_id res chain seq x y z
N MET A 1 5.91 -11.77 -3.03
CA MET A 1 5.50 -11.17 -1.73
C MET A 1 6.74 -10.82 -0.94
N ARG A 2 6.80 -9.60 -0.42
CA ARG A 2 7.94 -9.16 0.35
C ARG A 2 7.61 -9.11 1.83
N GLN A 3 8.62 -9.34 2.64
CA GLN A 3 8.49 -9.28 4.09
C GLN A 3 9.15 -8.00 4.59
N VAL A 4 8.41 -7.27 5.41
CA VAL A 4 8.89 -6.01 5.98
C VAL A 4 9.01 -6.18 7.49
N ARG A 5 10.12 -5.73 8.05
CA ARG A 5 10.32 -5.77 9.49
C ARG A 5 9.48 -4.70 10.17
N ALA A 6 9.00 -5.05 11.36
CA ALA A 6 8.36 -4.04 12.20
C ALA A 6 9.35 -2.92 12.49
N GLY A 7 8.89 -1.70 12.57
CA GLY A 7 9.73 -0.57 12.87
C GLY A 7 10.29 0.17 11.67
N LEU A 8 9.93 -0.22 10.47
CA LEU A 8 10.37 0.48 9.27
C LEU A 8 9.52 1.72 8.96
N ARG A 9 8.93 2.29 9.97
CA ARG A 9 7.98 3.39 9.84
C ARG A 9 8.51 4.56 9.02
N HIS A 10 9.76 4.90 9.18
CA HIS A 10 10.35 6.06 8.51
C HIS A 10 10.69 5.79 7.05
N GLN A 11 10.48 4.58 6.58
CA GLN A 11 10.74 4.23 5.19
C GLN A 11 9.49 4.24 4.34
N LEU A 12 8.33 4.46 4.94
CA LEU A 12 7.07 4.54 4.21
C LEU A 12 6.76 6.00 3.98
N ARG A 13 7.44 6.59 3.00
CA ARG A 13 7.18 7.97 2.63
C ARG A 13 5.99 8.00 1.70
N ARG A 14 5.05 8.88 2.00
CA ARG A 14 3.89 9.09 1.16
C ARG A 14 4.11 10.28 0.26
N ARG A 15 3.71 10.13 -0.98
CA ARG A 15 3.72 11.21 -1.93
C ARG A 15 2.28 11.61 -2.26
N ARG A 16 2.03 12.91 -2.35
CA ARG A 16 0.71 13.38 -2.78
C ARG A 16 0.49 12.98 -4.24
N PRO A 17 -0.62 12.29 -4.56
CA PRO A 17 -0.91 11.91 -5.93
C PRO A 17 -1.15 13.14 -6.81
N ARG A 18 -0.75 13.04 -8.07
CA ARG A 18 -0.99 14.06 -9.07
C ARG A 18 -1.87 13.51 -10.16
N PRO A 19 -2.68 14.35 -10.82
CA PRO A 19 -3.47 13.90 -11.96
C PRO A 19 -2.57 13.26 -13.01
N GLY A 20 -3.02 12.13 -13.56
CA GLY A 20 -2.25 11.40 -14.56
C GLY A 20 -1.27 10.40 -14.02
N ASP A 21 -1.03 10.36 -12.72
CA ASP A 21 -0.20 9.33 -12.12
C ASP A 21 -0.83 7.95 -12.32
N LYS A 22 0.02 7.00 -12.67
CA LYS A 22 -0.37 5.60 -12.71
C LYS A 22 0.01 4.98 -11.38
N TRP A 23 -0.77 3.99 -10.95
CA TRP A 23 -0.48 3.32 -9.70
C TRP A 23 -0.74 1.82 -9.82
N GLN A 24 -0.06 1.09 -8.97
CA GLN A 24 -0.22 -0.35 -8.87
C GLN A 24 -0.15 -0.77 -7.41
N LEU A 25 -0.68 -1.95 -7.11
CA LEU A 25 -0.66 -2.48 -5.76
C LEU A 25 0.59 -3.30 -5.53
N ASP A 26 1.16 -3.13 -4.34
CA ASP A 26 2.26 -3.92 -3.84
C ASP A 26 1.82 -4.56 -2.53
N GLU A 27 1.99 -5.85 -2.40
CA GLU A 27 1.58 -6.60 -1.22
C GLU A 27 2.81 -6.97 -0.39
N VAL A 28 2.74 -6.68 0.91
CA VAL A 28 3.84 -6.92 1.83
C VAL A 28 3.31 -7.60 3.08
N PHE A 29 4.07 -8.56 3.61
CA PHE A 29 3.80 -9.10 4.93
C PHE A 29 4.49 -8.26 5.98
N VAL A 30 3.77 -7.96 7.07
CA VAL A 30 4.29 -7.19 8.17
C VAL A 30 4.00 -7.91 9.47
N GLY A 31 5.01 -8.09 10.30
CA GLY A 31 4.81 -8.59 11.65
C GLY A 31 4.57 -7.43 12.60
N ILE A 32 3.43 -7.43 13.26
CA ILE A 32 3.06 -6.40 14.23
C ILE A 32 2.62 -7.09 15.51
N ASN A 33 3.34 -6.83 16.59
CA ASN A 33 3.04 -7.44 17.90
C ASN A 33 2.89 -8.96 17.83
N GLY A 34 3.81 -9.61 17.11
CA GLY A 34 3.80 -11.05 16.96
C GLY A 34 2.73 -11.60 16.04
N ARG A 35 1.97 -10.75 15.38
CA ARG A 35 0.93 -11.18 14.45
C ARG A 35 1.23 -10.75 13.05
N LEU A 36 0.99 -11.63 12.11
CA LEU A 36 1.17 -11.35 10.70
C LEU A 36 0.02 -10.48 10.19
N ARG A 37 0.38 -9.41 9.47
CA ARG A 37 -0.58 -8.53 8.84
C ARG A 37 -0.23 -8.39 7.37
N TYR A 38 -1.21 -8.00 6.60
CA TYR A 38 -1.03 -7.76 5.16
C TYR A 38 -1.03 -6.26 4.94
N LEU A 39 0.06 -5.77 4.40
CA LEU A 39 0.21 -4.37 4.06
C LEU A 39 0.11 -4.22 2.55
N TRP A 40 -0.86 -3.46 2.11
CA TRP A 40 -0.99 -3.11 0.70
C TRP A 40 -0.49 -1.70 0.51
N ARG A 41 0.28 -1.50 -0.54
CA ARG A 41 0.77 -0.17 -0.90
C ARG A 41 0.33 0.14 -2.30
N ALA A 42 -0.18 1.35 -2.50
CA ALA A 42 -0.38 1.89 -3.83
C ALA A 42 0.88 2.68 -4.18
N VAL A 43 1.57 2.24 -5.22
CA VAL A 43 2.82 2.88 -5.64
C VAL A 43 2.65 3.45 -7.03
N ASP A 44 3.29 4.60 -7.27
CA ASP A 44 3.21 5.24 -8.58
C ASP A 44 4.25 4.64 -9.54
N GLN A 45 4.32 5.20 -10.75
CA GLN A 45 5.24 4.74 -11.77
C GLN A 45 6.72 4.93 -11.40
N HIS A 46 6.99 5.77 -10.42
CA HIS A 46 8.35 6.04 -9.96
C HIS A 46 8.72 5.28 -8.69
N GLY A 47 7.82 4.41 -8.21
CA GLY A 47 8.06 3.64 -7.00
C GLY A 47 7.75 4.38 -5.72
N ASN A 48 7.14 5.56 -5.78
CA ASN A 48 6.76 6.30 -4.58
C ASN A 48 5.45 5.76 -4.02
N VAL A 49 5.37 5.66 -2.70
CA VAL A 49 4.18 5.18 -2.03
C VAL A 49 3.15 6.30 -1.98
N LEU A 50 1.98 6.05 -2.55
CA LEU A 50 0.88 7.01 -2.53
C LEU A 50 0.02 6.84 -1.29
N ASP A 51 -0.22 5.59 -0.90
CA ASP A 51 -0.98 5.30 0.30
C ASP A 51 -0.78 3.84 0.70
N VAL A 52 -1.22 3.49 1.91
CA VAL A 52 -1.10 2.15 2.44
C VAL A 52 -2.41 1.71 3.08
N LEU A 53 -2.63 0.40 3.09
CA LEU A 53 -3.77 -0.22 3.76
C LEU A 53 -3.28 -1.47 4.47
N VAL A 54 -3.60 -1.58 5.75
CA VAL A 54 -3.24 -2.76 6.55
C VAL A 54 -4.49 -3.59 6.78
N GLN A 55 -4.38 -4.89 6.51
CA GLN A 55 -5.46 -5.84 6.74
C GLN A 55 -5.00 -6.94 7.67
N SER A 56 -5.89 -7.40 8.54
CA SER A 56 -5.62 -8.58 9.37
C SER A 56 -5.73 -9.87 8.56
N ARG A 57 -6.55 -9.85 7.51
CA ARG A 57 -6.71 -10.96 6.58
C ARG A 57 -6.53 -10.46 5.17
N ARG A 58 -5.91 -11.28 4.33
CA ARG A 58 -5.67 -10.89 2.95
C ARG A 58 -6.97 -10.81 2.18
N ASN A 59 -7.24 -9.65 1.60
CA ASN A 59 -8.39 -9.45 0.74
C ASN A 59 -8.01 -8.49 -0.38
N ALA A 60 -7.55 -9.03 -1.49
CA ALA A 60 -7.08 -8.24 -2.63
C ALA A 60 -8.20 -7.43 -3.26
N VAL A 61 -9.40 -7.99 -3.32
CA VAL A 61 -10.55 -7.30 -3.92
C VAL A 61 -10.89 -6.05 -3.13
N ALA A 62 -10.94 -6.19 -1.80
CA ALA A 62 -11.23 -5.05 -0.94
C ALA A 62 -10.13 -4.00 -1.03
N ALA A 63 -8.87 -4.43 -1.10
CA ALA A 63 -7.75 -3.50 -1.21
C ALA A 63 -7.82 -2.71 -2.51
N LYS A 64 -8.08 -3.37 -3.63
CA LYS A 64 -8.22 -2.69 -4.91
C LYS A 64 -9.36 -1.69 -4.90
N ARG A 65 -10.49 -2.09 -4.31
CA ARG A 65 -11.66 -1.21 -4.23
C ARG A 65 -11.35 0.02 -3.38
N PHE A 66 -10.66 -0.18 -2.27
CA PHE A 66 -10.26 0.89 -1.38
C PHE A 66 -9.40 1.92 -2.12
N PHE A 67 -8.36 1.44 -2.81
CA PHE A 67 -7.45 2.35 -3.49
C PHE A 67 -8.08 3.01 -4.72
N ARG A 68 -8.97 2.31 -5.41
CA ARG A 68 -9.69 2.91 -6.54
C ARG A 68 -10.52 4.11 -6.10
N LYS A 69 -11.15 4.02 -4.95
CA LYS A 69 -11.91 5.14 -4.40
C LYS A 69 -11.02 6.26 -3.95
N LEU A 70 -9.96 5.89 -3.22
CA LEU A 70 -9.04 6.86 -2.64
C LEU A 70 -8.29 7.64 -3.71
N LEU A 71 -7.85 6.94 -4.74
CA LEU A 71 -7.04 7.51 -5.82
C LEU A 71 -7.87 7.82 -7.06
N LYS A 72 -9.10 8.19 -6.85
CA LYS A 72 -9.99 8.55 -7.93
C LYS A 72 -9.40 9.69 -8.74
N GLY A 73 -9.41 9.53 -10.07
CA GLY A 73 -8.79 10.49 -10.97
C GLY A 73 -7.38 10.11 -11.40
N LEU A 74 -6.79 9.10 -10.77
CA LEU A 74 -5.51 8.54 -11.20
C LEU A 74 -5.72 7.32 -12.08
N ARG A 75 -4.65 6.87 -12.68
CA ARG A 75 -4.71 5.71 -13.57
C ARG A 75 -3.94 4.53 -13.05
#